data_56a094ded198ef3e6eadbba48dee0d3c
#
_entry.id   56a094ded198ef3e6eadbba48dee0d3c
#
_cell.length_a   1.000
_cell.length_b   1.000
_cell.length_c   1.000
_cell.angle_alpha   90.00
_cell.angle_beta   90.00
_cell.angle_gamma   90.00
#
_symmetry.space_group_name_H-M   'P 1'
#
loop_
_entity.id
_entity.type
_entity.pdbx_description
1 polymer ?
#
loop_
_entity_poly.entity_id
_entity_poly.type
_entity_poly.pdbx_seq_one_letter_code
_entity_poly.pdbx_strand_id
1 'polypeptide(L)'
;MKISIIFGIFLYIFPFNFNKNNLLFPQCNYNCYSRKNKIANEIDLLNIISLINNKNFKIYYKFNYVTQLPVSNKSNDIFALLTEKERYFFSLILTKCKKYLEFGMGGSTLLAYMTSNIKKIISVESDINWINEIRNFKNIKNDEGKRIILEHINIGKILNNGYPYNMALNKDFFKYSKQIFKKYVNDYDLVFIDGRFRVACALQVILNCKLDIKILIHDFNYRPYYHFLYKYLDMIYSIDTLALFSIKEDLDYEEIKKDYNIYKNNPQ
;
A
#
# COMPACT_ATOMS: atom_id res chain seq x y z
N MET A 1 -24.59 34.69 8.13
CA MET A 1 -25.03 33.68 7.15
C MET A 1 -23.88 32.71 6.92
N LYS A 2 -23.91 31.55 7.58
CA LYS A 2 -22.86 30.52 7.46
C LYS A 2 -23.22 29.62 6.28
N ILE A 3 -22.39 29.58 5.24
CA ILE A 3 -22.53 28.65 4.11
C ILE A 3 -21.72 27.41 4.50
N SER A 4 -22.43 26.35 4.85
CA SER A 4 -21.87 25.02 4.98
C SER A 4 -21.77 24.41 3.58
N ILE A 5 -20.54 24.25 3.07
CA ILE A 5 -20.31 23.55 1.80
C ILE A 5 -20.28 22.05 2.12
N ILE A 6 -21.36 21.37 1.79
CA ILE A 6 -21.45 19.90 1.78
C ILE A 6 -20.80 19.44 0.48
N PHE A 7 -19.64 18.79 0.56
CA PHE A 7 -19.04 18.10 -0.58
C PHE A 7 -19.80 16.79 -0.85
N GLY A 8 -20.83 16.89 -1.68
CA GLY A 8 -21.47 15.74 -2.31
C GLY A 8 -20.71 15.40 -3.59
N ILE A 9 -20.08 14.23 -3.65
CA ILE A 9 -19.59 13.68 -4.90
C ILE A 9 -20.79 13.19 -5.68
N PHE A 10 -21.28 13.98 -6.66
CA PHE A 10 -22.23 13.53 -7.65
C PHE A 10 -21.51 12.64 -8.66
N LEU A 11 -21.69 11.33 -8.54
CA LEU A 11 -21.39 10.37 -9.58
C LEU A 11 -22.46 10.49 -10.68
N TYR A 12 -22.16 11.19 -11.77
CA TYR A 12 -22.93 11.07 -13.00
C TYR A 12 -22.66 9.70 -13.61
N ILE A 13 -23.62 8.79 -13.48
CA ILE A 13 -23.62 7.51 -14.16
C ILE A 13 -24.09 7.77 -15.60
N PHE A 14 -23.16 7.79 -16.55
CA PHE A 14 -23.51 7.66 -17.97
C PHE A 14 -23.56 6.16 -18.31
N PRO A 15 -24.58 5.69 -19.06
CA PRO A 15 -24.62 4.32 -19.50
C PRO A 15 -23.59 4.10 -20.62
N PHE A 16 -22.47 3.47 -20.30
CA PHE A 16 -21.52 3.01 -21.32
C PHE A 16 -21.77 1.54 -21.64
N ASN A 17 -22.04 1.31 -22.93
CA ASN A 17 -22.04 -0.04 -23.51
C ASN A 17 -20.59 -0.57 -23.55
N PHE A 18 -20.28 -1.55 -22.70
CA PHE A 18 -18.99 -2.21 -22.65
C PHE A 18 -18.90 -3.28 -23.76
N ASN A 19 -18.05 -3.05 -24.74
CA ASN A 19 -17.62 -4.09 -25.66
C ASN A 19 -16.49 -4.89 -24.99
N LYS A 20 -16.78 -6.15 -24.59
CA LYS A 20 -15.90 -7.05 -23.84
C LYS A 20 -14.61 -7.48 -24.55
N ASN A 21 -14.38 -7.06 -25.80
CA ASN A 21 -13.38 -7.67 -26.65
C ASN A 21 -12.01 -6.95 -26.71
N ASN A 22 -11.79 -5.88 -25.94
CA ASN A 22 -10.52 -5.11 -26.01
C ASN A 22 -9.70 -5.05 -24.71
N LEU A 23 -9.89 -6.00 -23.80
CA LEU A 23 -9.01 -6.17 -22.64
C LEU A 23 -8.07 -7.33 -22.89
N LEU A 24 -6.86 -7.05 -23.39
CA LEU A 24 -5.74 -7.99 -23.40
C LEU A 24 -5.24 -8.22 -21.95
N PHE A 25 -5.93 -9.10 -21.23
CA PHE A 25 -5.41 -9.71 -20.01
C PHE A 25 -4.69 -11.01 -20.37
N PRO A 26 -3.57 -11.38 -19.72
CA PRO A 26 -3.13 -12.76 -19.74
C PRO A 26 -4.29 -13.61 -19.22
N GLN A 27 -4.65 -14.65 -19.98
CA GLN A 27 -5.76 -15.55 -19.63
C GLN A 27 -5.44 -16.27 -18.32
N CYS A 28 -5.92 -15.73 -17.21
CA CYS A 28 -6.12 -16.48 -15.99
C CYS A 28 -7.49 -17.14 -16.07
N ASN A 29 -7.52 -18.47 -16.06
CA ASN A 29 -8.76 -19.24 -16.02
C ASN A 29 -9.57 -18.89 -14.76
N TYR A 30 -10.62 -18.09 -14.93
CA TYR A 30 -11.59 -17.77 -13.89
C TYR A 30 -12.61 -18.91 -13.74
N ASN A 31 -12.34 -19.84 -12.86
CA ASN A 31 -13.35 -20.73 -12.31
C ASN A 31 -13.17 -20.80 -10.80
N CYS A 32 -13.82 -19.89 -10.09
CA CYS A 32 -14.26 -20.07 -8.69
C CYS A 32 -15.03 -18.83 -8.22
N TYR A 33 -16.33 -18.84 -8.39
CA TYR A 33 -17.23 -17.80 -7.85
C TYR A 33 -18.19 -18.40 -6.83
N SER A 34 -18.02 -18.05 -5.57
CA SER A 34 -19.15 -17.98 -4.63
C SER A 34 -18.81 -17.10 -3.41
N ARG A 35 -19.27 -15.84 -3.43
CA ARG A 35 -19.66 -15.06 -2.24
C ARG A 35 -20.06 -13.64 -2.63
N LYS A 36 -21.30 -13.23 -2.30
CA LYS A 36 -21.92 -11.95 -2.67
C LYS A 36 -21.13 -10.68 -2.25
N ASN A 37 -20.33 -10.74 -1.20
CA ASN A 37 -19.52 -9.60 -0.74
C ASN A 37 -18.24 -9.37 -1.56
N LYS A 38 -17.73 -10.39 -2.25
CA LYS A 38 -16.54 -10.28 -3.13
C LYS A 38 -16.88 -9.50 -4.40
N ILE A 39 -18.12 -9.65 -4.91
CA ILE A 39 -18.59 -9.01 -6.15
C ILE A 39 -18.66 -7.48 -6.03
N ALA A 40 -19.13 -6.95 -4.90
CA ALA A 40 -19.21 -5.49 -4.69
C ALA A 40 -17.83 -4.82 -4.68
N ASN A 41 -16.83 -5.45 -4.03
CA ASN A 41 -15.47 -4.95 -3.99
C ASN A 41 -14.75 -5.04 -5.34
N GLU A 42 -15.07 -6.05 -6.16
CA GLU A 42 -14.53 -6.19 -7.52
C GLU A 42 -15.11 -5.17 -8.50
N ILE A 43 -16.42 -4.88 -8.42
CA ILE A 43 -17.07 -3.85 -9.23
C ILE A 43 -16.48 -2.47 -8.91
N ASP A 44 -16.23 -2.15 -7.65
CA ASP A 44 -15.59 -0.91 -7.23
C ASP A 44 -14.16 -0.80 -7.77
N LEU A 45 -13.40 -1.89 -7.79
CA LEU A 45 -12.04 -1.91 -8.32
C LEU A 45 -12.03 -1.76 -9.85
N LEU A 46 -12.93 -2.42 -10.57
CA LEU A 46 -13.08 -2.27 -12.01
C LEU A 46 -13.47 -0.84 -12.39
N ASN A 47 -14.32 -0.20 -11.61
CA ASN A 47 -14.65 1.22 -11.77
C ASN A 47 -13.43 2.13 -11.58
N ILE A 48 -12.59 1.86 -10.58
CA ILE A 48 -11.32 2.57 -10.36
C ILE A 48 -10.39 2.41 -11.56
N ILE A 49 -10.20 1.18 -12.05
CA ILE A 49 -9.36 0.88 -13.22
C ILE A 49 -9.89 1.61 -14.47
N SER A 50 -11.19 1.63 -14.67
CA SER A 50 -11.85 2.37 -15.77
C SER A 50 -11.57 3.87 -15.69
N LEU A 51 -11.62 4.47 -14.50
CA LEU A 51 -11.30 5.87 -14.27
C LEU A 51 -9.84 6.21 -14.60
N ILE A 52 -8.90 5.34 -14.23
CA ILE A 52 -7.46 5.53 -14.50
C ILE A 52 -7.17 5.60 -15.99
N ASN A 53 -7.87 4.81 -16.80
CA ASN A 53 -7.71 4.75 -18.24
C ASN A 53 -8.36 5.92 -18.99
N ASN A 54 -9.15 6.75 -18.31
CA ASN A 54 -9.84 7.89 -18.92
C ASN A 54 -8.92 9.13 -19.01
N LYS A 55 -8.60 9.58 -20.24
CA LYS A 55 -7.72 10.73 -20.51
C LYS A 55 -8.19 12.04 -19.83
N ASN A 56 -9.50 12.26 -19.73
CA ASN A 56 -10.06 13.48 -19.14
C ASN A 56 -9.92 13.53 -17.61
N PHE A 57 -9.77 12.37 -16.96
CA PHE A 57 -9.61 12.28 -15.52
C PHE A 57 -8.21 12.69 -15.04
N LYS A 58 -7.18 12.56 -15.90
CA LYS A 58 -5.81 13.02 -15.61
C LYS A 58 -5.74 14.52 -15.31
N ILE A 59 -6.56 15.33 -16.00
CA ILE A 59 -6.60 16.79 -15.83
C ILE A 59 -7.20 17.14 -14.46
N TYR A 60 -8.26 16.46 -14.04
CA TYR A 60 -8.95 16.70 -12.78
C TYR A 60 -8.07 16.37 -11.55
N TYR A 61 -7.31 15.29 -11.61
CA TYR A 61 -6.40 14.88 -10.54
C TYR A 61 -5.24 15.86 -10.34
N LYS A 62 -4.64 16.32 -11.45
CA LYS A 62 -3.54 17.30 -11.41
C LYS A 62 -3.95 18.61 -10.74
N PHE A 63 -5.22 19.03 -10.89
CA PHE A 63 -5.71 20.29 -10.32
C PHE A 63 -6.08 20.21 -8.83
N ASN A 64 -6.64 19.10 -8.35
CA ASN A 64 -7.27 19.06 -7.03
C ASN A 64 -6.42 18.40 -5.93
N TYR A 65 -5.46 17.54 -6.27
CA TYR A 65 -4.66 16.82 -5.27
C TYR A 65 -3.24 17.35 -5.11
N VAL A 66 -2.61 17.82 -6.17
CA VAL A 66 -1.25 18.38 -6.10
C VAL A 66 -1.24 19.73 -5.36
N THR A 67 -2.34 20.49 -5.42
CA THR A 67 -2.47 21.79 -4.74
C THR A 67 -2.81 21.69 -3.25
N GLN A 68 -3.16 20.50 -2.74
CA GLN A 68 -3.52 20.28 -1.33
C GLN A 68 -2.43 19.61 -0.49
N LEU A 69 -1.28 19.27 -1.07
CA LEU A 69 -0.14 18.83 -0.27
C LEU A 69 0.27 19.99 0.63
N PRO A 70 0.46 19.77 1.94
CA PRO A 70 0.92 20.82 2.82
C PRO A 70 2.28 21.32 2.30
N VAL A 71 2.31 22.53 1.79
CA VAL A 71 3.56 23.20 1.42
C VAL A 71 4.30 23.42 2.73
N SER A 72 5.33 22.63 3.01
CA SER A 72 6.25 22.94 4.08
C SER A 72 7.04 24.15 3.63
N ASN A 73 7.10 25.19 4.44
CA ASN A 73 7.94 26.37 4.18
C ASN A 73 9.46 26.08 4.26
N LYS A 74 9.84 24.81 4.25
CA LYS A 74 11.24 24.36 4.21
C LYS A 74 11.43 23.51 2.95
N SER A 75 12.55 23.68 2.31
CA SER A 75 12.99 23.18 1.01
C SER A 75 13.05 21.65 0.84
N ASN A 76 12.39 20.86 1.69
CA ASN A 76 12.33 19.41 1.62
C ASN A 76 10.87 18.96 1.56
N ASP A 77 10.25 19.11 0.40
CA ASP A 77 8.92 18.51 0.16
C ASP A 77 9.08 16.99 0.10
N ILE A 78 8.48 16.28 1.06
CA ILE A 78 8.47 14.82 1.09
C ILE A 78 7.33 14.35 0.17
N PHE A 79 7.71 13.84 -1.01
CA PHE A 79 6.77 13.27 -1.97
C PHE A 79 6.83 11.74 -1.94
N ALA A 80 5.69 11.09 -2.20
CA ALA A 80 5.70 9.66 -2.53
C ALA A 80 6.50 9.45 -3.83
N LEU A 81 7.55 8.63 -3.76
CA LEU A 81 8.39 8.26 -4.91
C LEU A 81 7.66 7.26 -5.81
N LEU A 82 6.49 7.65 -6.25
CA LEU A 82 5.60 6.94 -7.16
C LEU A 82 5.48 7.74 -8.45
N THR A 83 5.31 7.08 -9.59
CA THR A 83 4.94 7.78 -10.82
C THR A 83 3.60 8.49 -10.64
N GLU A 84 3.26 9.41 -11.54
CA GLU A 84 1.97 10.11 -11.48
C GLU A 84 0.79 9.12 -11.53
N LYS A 85 0.89 8.07 -12.36
CA LYS A 85 -0.15 7.05 -12.49
C LYS A 85 -0.25 6.18 -11.24
N GLU A 86 0.88 5.74 -10.69
CA GLU A 86 0.94 4.95 -9.46
C GLU A 86 0.36 5.72 -8.29
N ARG A 87 0.75 7.00 -8.12
CA ARG A 87 0.24 7.87 -7.07
C ARG A 87 -1.26 8.06 -7.17
N TYR A 88 -1.76 8.22 -8.38
CA TYR A 88 -3.19 8.33 -8.64
C TYR A 88 -3.91 7.03 -8.26
N PHE A 89 -3.44 5.87 -8.74
CA PHE A 89 -4.00 4.57 -8.41
C PHE A 89 -3.98 4.31 -6.90
N PHE A 90 -2.85 4.56 -6.25
CA PHE A 90 -2.71 4.42 -4.80
C PHE A 90 -3.71 5.30 -4.05
N SER A 91 -3.86 6.56 -4.45
CA SER A 91 -4.84 7.47 -3.83
C SER A 91 -6.28 6.96 -3.95
N LEU A 92 -6.65 6.38 -5.08
CA LEU A 92 -7.98 5.77 -5.26
C LEU A 92 -8.19 4.56 -4.34
N ILE A 93 -7.19 3.68 -4.22
CA ILE A 93 -7.27 2.53 -3.29
C ILE A 93 -7.41 3.02 -1.85
N LEU A 94 -6.66 4.04 -1.45
CA LEU A 94 -6.76 4.63 -0.11
C LEU A 94 -8.17 5.13 0.23
N THR A 95 -8.94 5.64 -0.76
CA THR A 95 -10.33 6.07 -0.51
C THR A 95 -11.27 4.95 -0.05
N LYS A 96 -10.92 3.69 -0.31
CA LYS A 96 -11.69 2.50 0.11
C LYS A 96 -11.17 1.88 1.42
N CYS A 97 -10.05 2.38 1.93
CA CYS A 97 -9.36 1.86 3.11
C CYS A 97 -9.83 2.58 4.37
N LYS A 98 -10.02 1.85 5.47
CA LYS A 98 -10.26 2.38 6.82
C LYS A 98 -9.08 2.11 7.76
N LYS A 99 -8.37 1.01 7.58
CA LYS A 99 -7.23 0.59 8.40
C LYS A 99 -6.07 0.23 7.48
N TYR A 100 -5.02 0.99 7.57
CA TYR A 100 -3.86 0.97 6.69
C TYR A 100 -2.60 0.61 7.45
N LEU A 101 -1.81 -0.31 6.89
CA LEU A 101 -0.45 -0.62 7.32
C LEU A 101 0.50 -0.37 6.15
N GLU A 102 1.68 0.19 6.43
CA GLU A 102 2.75 0.24 5.45
C GLU A 102 4.10 -0.18 6.03
N PHE A 103 4.93 -0.72 5.16
CA PHE A 103 6.34 -0.97 5.39
C PHE A 103 7.15 -0.06 4.45
N GLY A 104 7.93 0.84 5.03
CA GLY A 104 8.62 1.91 4.31
C GLY A 104 7.84 3.23 4.40
N MET A 105 8.16 4.03 5.40
CA MET A 105 7.53 5.31 5.68
C MET A 105 8.00 6.39 4.69
N GLY A 106 7.08 7.29 4.28
CA GLY A 106 7.47 8.37 3.38
C GLY A 106 6.31 9.23 2.93
N GLY A 107 6.36 9.69 1.70
CA GLY A 107 5.28 10.46 1.09
C GLY A 107 3.98 9.66 0.95
N SER A 108 4.04 8.33 0.89
CA SER A 108 2.88 7.42 0.97
C SER A 108 2.16 7.53 2.31
N THR A 109 2.90 7.66 3.42
CA THR A 109 2.36 7.91 4.76
C THR A 109 1.54 9.20 4.79
N LEU A 110 2.07 10.26 4.15
CA LEU A 110 1.37 11.55 4.07
C LEU A 110 0.09 11.44 3.24
N LEU A 111 0.12 10.75 2.11
CA LEU A 111 -1.08 10.49 1.29
C LEU A 111 -2.14 9.73 2.07
N ALA A 112 -1.75 8.66 2.78
CA ALA A 112 -2.66 7.91 3.63
C ALA A 112 -3.22 8.78 4.77
N TYR A 113 -2.37 9.61 5.40
CA TYR A 113 -2.80 10.52 6.46
C TYR A 113 -3.79 11.58 5.97
N MET A 114 -3.59 12.12 4.77
CA MET A 114 -4.51 13.09 4.16
C MET A 114 -5.85 12.48 3.74
N THR A 115 -5.94 11.17 3.62
CA THR A 115 -7.15 10.46 3.25
C THR A 115 -8.08 10.34 4.48
N SER A 116 -9.12 11.16 4.55
CA SER A 116 -9.94 11.39 5.74
C SER A 116 -10.74 10.17 6.22
N ASN A 117 -11.08 9.23 5.34
CA ASN A 117 -11.81 8.02 5.70
C ASN A 117 -10.94 6.95 6.39
N ILE A 118 -9.60 7.04 6.30
CA ILE A 118 -8.72 6.13 7.03
C ILE A 118 -8.74 6.48 8.52
N LYS A 119 -9.15 5.52 9.34
CA LYS A 119 -9.32 5.69 10.79
C LYS A 119 -8.08 5.28 11.57
N LYS A 120 -7.27 4.38 11.03
CA LYS A 120 -6.02 3.92 11.62
C LYS A 120 -4.94 3.73 10.58
N ILE A 121 -3.79 4.32 10.85
CA ILE A 121 -2.59 4.23 10.03
C ILE A 121 -1.48 3.70 10.93
N ILE A 122 -0.79 2.64 10.48
CA ILE A 122 0.45 2.18 11.08
C ILE A 122 1.51 2.21 10.00
N SER A 123 2.58 2.92 10.24
CA SER A 123 3.69 3.06 9.31
C SER A 123 4.99 2.60 9.96
N VAL A 124 5.66 1.64 9.34
CA VAL A 124 6.86 0.97 9.83
C VAL A 124 8.10 1.49 9.11
N GLU A 125 9.13 1.87 9.86
CA GLU A 125 10.39 2.35 9.30
C GLU A 125 11.59 1.93 10.16
N SER A 126 12.74 1.76 9.54
CA SER A 126 14.02 1.42 10.20
C SER A 126 14.93 2.65 10.42
N ASP A 127 14.70 3.74 9.68
CA ASP A 127 15.45 4.99 9.82
C ASP A 127 14.75 5.95 10.77
N ILE A 128 15.30 6.11 11.97
CA ILE A 128 14.74 7.03 12.98
C ILE A 128 14.79 8.51 12.52
N ASN A 129 15.80 8.90 11.70
CA ASN A 129 15.87 10.25 11.19
C ASN A 129 14.73 10.52 10.22
N TRP A 130 14.43 9.55 9.34
CA TRP A 130 13.32 9.65 8.41
C TRP A 130 11.96 9.69 9.12
N ILE A 131 11.79 8.89 10.17
CA ILE A 131 10.61 8.96 11.05
C ILE A 131 10.43 10.36 11.63
N ASN A 132 11.53 10.98 12.11
CA ASN A 132 11.49 12.32 12.68
C ASN A 132 11.11 13.39 11.64
N GLU A 133 11.54 13.23 10.37
CA GLU A 133 11.10 14.11 9.29
C GLU A 133 9.57 14.02 9.07
N ILE A 134 9.00 12.81 9.03
CA ILE A 134 7.55 12.62 8.92
C ILE A 134 6.84 13.19 10.15
N ARG A 135 7.39 12.98 11.36
CA ARG A 135 6.84 13.49 12.63
C ARG A 135 6.80 15.00 12.71
N ASN A 136 7.69 15.70 12.00
CA ASN A 136 7.74 17.17 11.98
C ASN A 136 6.54 17.81 11.28
N PHE A 137 5.73 17.08 10.53
CA PHE A 137 4.45 17.56 10.04
C PHE A 137 3.51 17.80 11.24
N LYS A 138 3.14 19.06 11.46
CA LYS A 138 2.38 19.50 12.65
C LYS A 138 1.14 18.64 12.93
N ASN A 139 0.39 18.30 11.90
CA ASN A 139 -0.84 17.53 12.05
C ASN A 139 -0.55 16.08 12.45
N ILE A 140 0.49 15.45 11.87
CA ILE A 140 0.93 14.10 12.23
C ILE A 140 1.36 14.04 13.67
N LYS A 141 2.18 15.02 14.13
CA LYS A 141 2.63 15.10 15.52
C LYS A 141 1.48 15.14 16.52
N ASN A 142 0.39 15.83 16.19
CA ASN A 142 -0.78 15.94 17.05
C ASN A 142 -1.64 14.67 17.11
N ASP A 143 -1.59 13.86 16.04
CA ASP A 143 -2.41 12.65 15.87
C ASP A 143 -1.60 11.36 16.12
N GLU A 144 -0.28 11.49 16.35
CA GLU A 144 0.58 10.33 16.67
C GLU A 144 0.12 9.65 17.96
N GLY A 145 0.03 8.33 17.94
CA GLY A 145 -0.51 7.52 19.02
C GLY A 145 -2.05 7.42 19.04
N LYS A 146 -2.74 8.20 18.20
CA LYS A 146 -4.21 8.17 18.05
C LYS A 146 -4.58 7.51 16.71
N ARG A 147 -4.69 8.33 15.66
CA ARG A 147 -5.02 7.87 14.30
C ARG A 147 -3.83 7.31 13.55
N ILE A 148 -2.64 7.86 13.77
CA ILE A 148 -1.40 7.42 13.13
C ILE A 148 -0.39 6.94 14.17
N ILE A 149 0.30 5.85 13.86
CA ILE A 149 1.39 5.27 14.63
C ILE A 149 2.61 5.19 13.72
N LEU A 150 3.68 5.86 14.12
CA LEU A 150 4.98 5.81 13.45
C LEU A 150 5.86 4.82 14.22
N GLU A 151 6.05 3.61 13.66
CA GLU A 151 6.73 2.51 14.34
C GLU A 151 8.18 2.41 13.88
N HIS A 152 9.12 2.65 14.79
CA HIS A 152 10.54 2.44 14.54
C HIS A 152 10.93 1.00 14.80
N ILE A 153 11.46 0.30 13.81
CA ILE A 153 12.02 -1.04 13.95
C ILE A 153 13.52 -0.97 13.77
N ASN A 154 14.25 -0.97 14.87
CA ASN A 154 15.71 -0.94 14.85
C ASN A 154 16.28 -2.27 14.32
N ILE A 155 16.92 -2.22 13.15
CA ILE A 155 17.62 -3.34 12.49
C ILE A 155 19.15 -3.18 12.54
N GLY A 156 19.66 -2.27 13.37
CA GLY A 156 21.06 -1.88 13.42
C GLY A 156 21.39 -0.68 12.54
N LYS A 157 22.68 -0.48 12.28
CA LYS A 157 23.13 0.63 11.40
C LYS A 157 22.67 0.40 9.97
N ILE A 158 22.12 1.46 9.38
CA ILE A 158 21.60 1.46 8.01
C ILE A 158 22.40 2.41 7.11
N LEU A 159 22.35 2.14 5.82
CA LEU A 159 22.78 3.02 4.72
C LEU A 159 21.59 3.84 4.22
N ASN A 160 21.83 4.67 3.21
CA ASN A 160 20.77 5.38 2.50
C ASN A 160 19.67 4.42 2.04
N ASN A 161 18.42 4.89 2.06
CA ASN A 161 17.22 4.11 1.73
C ASN A 161 16.98 2.89 2.65
N GLY A 162 17.43 2.94 3.91
CA GLY A 162 17.15 1.92 4.91
C GLY A 162 17.86 0.58 4.69
N TYR A 163 18.85 0.50 3.79
CA TYR A 163 19.60 -0.74 3.57
C TYR A 163 20.52 -1.04 4.75
N PRO A 164 20.57 -2.28 5.30
CA PRO A 164 21.47 -2.62 6.39
C PRO A 164 22.93 -2.38 6.04
N TYR A 165 23.68 -1.70 6.92
CA TYR A 165 25.10 -1.43 6.72
C TYR A 165 25.95 -2.71 6.69
N ASN A 166 25.64 -3.69 7.53
CA ASN A 166 26.38 -4.93 7.63
C ASN A 166 25.42 -6.13 7.64
N MET A 167 25.44 -6.89 6.56
CA MET A 167 24.59 -8.08 6.38
C MET A 167 24.94 -9.23 7.32
N ALA A 168 26.16 -9.28 7.90
CA ALA A 168 26.55 -10.28 8.90
C ALA A 168 25.81 -10.08 10.24
N LEU A 169 25.31 -8.86 10.53
CA LEU A 169 24.57 -8.53 11.74
C LEU A 169 23.05 -8.74 11.57
N ASN A 170 22.65 -9.84 10.97
CA ASN A 170 21.27 -10.10 10.52
C ASN A 170 20.31 -10.62 11.62
N LYS A 171 20.76 -10.78 12.86
CA LYS A 171 19.95 -11.37 13.95
C LYS A 171 18.64 -10.63 14.26
N ASP A 172 18.56 -9.37 13.91
CA ASP A 172 17.41 -8.49 14.20
C ASP A 172 16.59 -8.10 12.97
N PHE A 173 17.05 -8.45 11.76
CA PHE A 173 16.39 -8.03 10.50
C PHE A 173 14.95 -8.53 10.39
N PHE A 174 14.68 -9.76 10.85
CA PHE A 174 13.33 -10.32 10.85
C PHE A 174 12.32 -9.48 11.64
N LYS A 175 12.79 -8.64 12.58
CA LYS A 175 11.91 -7.78 13.38
C LYS A 175 11.14 -6.81 12.48
N TYR A 176 11.80 -6.32 11.40
CA TYR A 176 11.19 -5.36 10.48
C TYR A 176 9.86 -5.88 9.91
N SER A 177 9.84 -7.11 9.42
CA SER A 177 8.64 -7.70 8.82
C SER A 177 7.67 -8.30 9.85
N LYS A 178 8.12 -8.68 11.07
CA LYS A 178 7.34 -9.52 12.00
C LYS A 178 6.82 -8.79 13.24
N GLN A 179 7.55 -7.79 13.74
CA GLN A 179 7.26 -7.21 15.07
C GLN A 179 5.89 -6.56 15.14
N ILE A 180 5.47 -5.91 14.07
CA ILE A 180 4.21 -5.17 14.00
C ILE A 180 2.99 -6.08 14.27
N PHE A 181 2.99 -7.30 13.74
CA PHE A 181 1.89 -8.27 13.86
C PHE A 181 1.74 -8.86 15.27
N LYS A 182 2.76 -8.73 16.11
CA LYS A 182 2.69 -9.10 17.52
C LYS A 182 2.17 -7.96 18.41
N LYS A 183 2.34 -6.72 17.95
CA LYS A 183 2.06 -5.51 18.73
C LYS A 183 0.65 -4.98 18.54
N TYR A 184 0.08 -5.18 17.35
CA TYR A 184 -1.20 -4.60 16.97
C TYR A 184 -2.18 -5.64 16.44
N VAL A 185 -3.48 -5.29 16.45
CA VAL A 185 -4.53 -6.12 15.83
C VAL A 185 -4.37 -6.08 14.30
N ASN A 186 -4.39 -7.26 13.67
CA ASN A 186 -4.05 -7.48 12.27
C ASN A 186 -5.28 -7.44 11.35
N ASP A 187 -6.16 -6.47 11.54
CA ASP A 187 -7.44 -6.31 10.80
C ASP A 187 -7.39 -5.17 9.78
N TYR A 188 -6.28 -5.09 9.05
CA TYR A 188 -6.06 -4.07 8.02
C TYR A 188 -6.89 -4.35 6.77
N ASP A 189 -7.27 -3.28 6.03
CA ASP A 189 -7.92 -3.37 4.72
C ASP A 189 -6.89 -3.37 3.59
N LEU A 190 -5.78 -2.63 3.79
CA LEU A 190 -4.71 -2.47 2.84
C LEU A 190 -3.35 -2.51 3.55
N VAL A 191 -2.41 -3.25 2.97
CA VAL A 191 -0.98 -3.16 3.31
C VAL A 191 -0.21 -2.68 2.10
N PHE A 192 0.59 -1.62 2.27
CA PHE A 192 1.52 -1.13 1.28
C PHE A 192 2.96 -1.51 1.64
N ILE A 193 3.70 -2.08 0.71
CA ILE A 193 5.06 -2.59 0.92
C ILE A 193 5.99 -1.87 -0.04
N ASP A 194 6.74 -0.89 0.50
CA ASP A 194 7.71 -0.08 -0.25
C ASP A 194 9.06 0.08 0.49
N GLY A 195 9.20 -0.53 1.67
CA GLY A 195 10.45 -0.51 2.46
C GLY A 195 11.44 -1.58 2.06
N ARG A 196 12.16 -2.11 3.08
CA ARG A 196 13.06 -3.25 2.92
C ARG A 196 12.36 -4.56 3.25
N PHE A 197 13.03 -5.69 2.94
CA PHE A 197 12.52 -7.04 3.25
C PHE A 197 11.14 -7.32 2.65
N ARG A 198 10.85 -6.82 1.44
CA ARG A 198 9.49 -6.78 0.86
C ARG A 198 8.86 -8.16 0.75
N VAL A 199 9.63 -9.19 0.33
CA VAL A 199 9.15 -10.57 0.29
C VAL A 199 8.78 -11.05 1.68
N ALA A 200 9.64 -10.82 2.68
CA ALA A 200 9.37 -11.21 4.06
C ALA A 200 8.16 -10.46 4.64
N CYS A 201 7.99 -9.16 4.34
CA CYS A 201 6.82 -8.39 4.74
C CYS A 201 5.54 -8.99 4.15
N ALA A 202 5.52 -9.29 2.85
CA ALA A 202 4.37 -9.90 2.19
C ALA A 202 4.02 -11.27 2.80
N LEU A 203 5.02 -12.14 3.05
CA LEU A 203 4.79 -13.43 3.70
C LEU A 203 4.23 -13.28 5.11
N GLN A 204 4.69 -12.28 5.87
CA GLN A 204 4.13 -12.00 7.20
C GLN A 204 2.70 -11.45 7.13
N VAL A 205 2.34 -10.66 6.12
CA VAL A 205 0.96 -10.25 5.88
C VAL A 205 0.07 -11.47 5.64
N ILE A 206 0.50 -12.41 4.77
CA ILE A 206 -0.25 -13.63 4.47
C ILE A 206 -0.44 -14.48 5.73
N LEU A 207 0.57 -14.58 6.59
CA LEU A 207 0.54 -15.40 7.81
C LEU A 207 -0.33 -14.80 8.94
N ASN A 208 -0.58 -13.50 8.95
CA ASN A 208 -1.15 -12.81 10.11
C ASN A 208 -2.42 -12.02 9.82
N CYS A 209 -2.75 -11.72 8.58
CA CYS A 209 -3.91 -10.92 8.22
C CYS A 209 -5.04 -11.79 7.65
N LYS A 210 -6.21 -11.17 7.44
CA LYS A 210 -7.36 -11.83 6.83
C LYS A 210 -7.12 -12.07 5.34
N LEU A 211 -7.76 -13.08 4.76
CA LEU A 211 -7.62 -13.43 3.33
C LEU A 211 -8.15 -12.36 2.37
N ASP A 212 -9.08 -11.52 2.82
CA ASP A 212 -9.67 -10.45 2.01
C ASP A 212 -8.84 -9.16 1.94
N ILE A 213 -7.72 -9.11 2.70
CA ILE A 213 -6.80 -7.98 2.67
C ILE A 213 -6.25 -7.73 1.26
N LYS A 214 -6.02 -6.46 0.95
CA LYS A 214 -5.30 -6.08 -0.26
C LYS A 214 -3.85 -5.77 0.05
N ILE A 215 -2.94 -6.25 -0.80
CA ILE A 215 -1.50 -6.04 -0.66
C ILE A 215 -1.02 -5.27 -1.88
N LEU A 216 -0.44 -4.11 -1.66
CA LEU A 216 0.13 -3.27 -2.70
C LEU A 216 1.66 -3.29 -2.56
N ILE A 217 2.38 -3.65 -3.62
CA ILE A 217 3.85 -3.78 -3.60
C ILE A 217 4.44 -2.88 -4.67
N HIS A 218 5.29 -1.95 -4.26
CA HIS A 218 6.03 -1.06 -5.17
C HIS A 218 7.26 -1.75 -5.76
N ASP A 219 7.71 -1.32 -6.95
CA ASP A 219 8.79 -1.90 -7.76
C ASP A 219 8.57 -3.36 -8.16
N PHE A 220 7.39 -3.93 -7.98
CA PHE A 220 7.14 -5.34 -8.19
C PHE A 220 7.46 -5.79 -9.62
N ASN A 221 6.99 -5.02 -10.60
CA ASN A 221 7.13 -5.39 -12.01
C ASN A 221 8.60 -5.33 -12.49
N TYR A 222 9.44 -4.49 -11.89
CA TYR A 222 10.83 -4.30 -12.29
C TYR A 222 11.82 -5.17 -11.52
N ARG A 223 11.36 -5.91 -10.49
CA ARG A 223 12.21 -6.73 -9.65
C ARG A 223 11.79 -8.20 -9.68
N PRO A 224 12.30 -8.99 -10.65
CA PRO A 224 11.86 -10.37 -10.85
C PRO A 224 11.96 -11.28 -9.62
N TYR A 225 12.86 -11.01 -8.69
CA TYR A 225 12.95 -11.84 -7.49
C TYR A 225 11.77 -11.62 -6.51
N TYR A 226 10.98 -10.55 -6.63
CA TYR A 226 9.69 -10.42 -5.93
C TYR A 226 8.63 -11.34 -6.54
N HIS A 227 8.81 -11.79 -7.79
CA HIS A 227 7.86 -12.68 -8.48
C HIS A 227 7.71 -14.03 -7.81
N PHE A 228 8.61 -14.40 -6.89
CA PHE A 228 8.41 -15.51 -5.96
C PHE A 228 7.04 -15.45 -5.26
N LEU A 229 6.55 -14.25 -4.96
CA LEU A 229 5.26 -14.04 -4.30
C LEU A 229 4.05 -14.49 -5.11
N TYR A 230 4.17 -14.69 -6.43
CA TYR A 230 3.12 -15.32 -7.25
C TYR A 230 2.76 -16.75 -6.78
N LYS A 231 3.61 -17.38 -5.99
CA LYS A 231 3.29 -18.65 -5.33
C LYS A 231 2.08 -18.53 -4.41
N TYR A 232 1.90 -17.37 -3.75
CA TYR A 232 0.93 -17.14 -2.69
C TYR A 232 -0.08 -16.02 -2.98
N LEU A 233 0.21 -15.19 -3.97
CA LEU A 233 -0.59 -14.01 -4.30
C LEU A 233 -1.10 -14.07 -5.73
N ASP A 234 -2.36 -13.64 -5.92
CA ASP A 234 -2.95 -13.39 -7.22
C ASP A 234 -2.91 -11.89 -7.51
N MET A 235 -2.28 -11.52 -8.65
CA MET A 235 -2.25 -10.14 -9.09
C MET A 235 -3.63 -9.71 -9.57
N ILE A 236 -4.18 -8.67 -8.93
CA ILE A 236 -5.46 -8.06 -9.30
C ILE A 236 -5.26 -7.02 -10.40
N TYR A 237 -4.23 -6.17 -10.22
CA TYR A 237 -3.91 -5.09 -11.15
C TYR A 237 -2.47 -4.64 -10.99
N SER A 238 -1.89 -4.09 -12.05
CA SER A 238 -0.59 -3.43 -11.96
C SER A 238 -0.53 -2.18 -12.85
N ILE A 239 0.26 -1.21 -12.45
CA ILE A 239 0.50 0.03 -13.18
C ILE A 239 1.94 0.49 -12.96
N ASP A 240 2.66 0.73 -14.04
CA ASP A 240 4.09 1.02 -14.06
C ASP A 240 4.86 -0.04 -13.22
N THR A 241 5.38 0.29 -12.02
CA THR A 241 6.10 -0.64 -11.15
C THR A 241 5.26 -1.22 -10.03
N LEU A 242 4.10 -0.61 -9.77
CA LEU A 242 3.22 -0.91 -8.64
C LEU A 242 2.25 -2.05 -8.97
N ALA A 243 2.11 -3.02 -8.07
CA ALA A 243 1.20 -4.15 -8.25
C ALA A 243 0.31 -4.38 -7.03
N LEU A 244 -0.98 -4.62 -7.27
CA LEU A 244 -2.02 -4.91 -6.29
C LEU A 244 -2.37 -6.39 -6.31
N PHE A 245 -2.45 -7.00 -5.13
CA PHE A 245 -2.67 -8.42 -4.95
C PHE A 245 -3.81 -8.74 -3.99
N SER A 246 -4.39 -9.93 -4.19
CA SER A 246 -5.13 -10.69 -3.19
C SER A 246 -4.33 -11.91 -2.75
N ILE A 247 -4.63 -12.42 -1.56
CA ILE A 247 -4.07 -13.68 -1.07
C ILE A 247 -4.85 -14.83 -1.74
N LYS A 248 -4.14 -15.88 -2.18
CA LYS A 248 -4.75 -17.11 -2.70
C LYS A 248 -5.53 -17.83 -1.59
N GLU A 249 -6.55 -18.62 -1.97
CA GLU A 249 -7.44 -19.27 -0.99
C GLU A 249 -6.80 -20.55 -0.39
N ASP A 250 -6.23 -21.40 -1.24
CA ASP A 250 -5.69 -22.71 -0.81
C ASP A 250 -4.18 -22.60 -0.55
N LEU A 251 -3.81 -22.23 0.68
CA LEU A 251 -2.41 -22.01 1.06
C LEU A 251 -1.92 -23.04 2.08
N ASP A 252 -0.75 -23.59 1.85
CA ASP A 252 0.01 -24.32 2.86
C ASP A 252 0.78 -23.33 3.77
N TYR A 253 0.23 -23.07 4.95
CA TYR A 253 0.84 -22.16 5.93
C TYR A 253 2.19 -22.65 6.47
N GLU A 254 2.44 -23.96 6.49
CA GLU A 254 3.76 -24.48 6.91
C GLU A 254 4.81 -24.22 5.83
N GLU A 255 4.43 -24.31 4.57
CA GLU A 255 5.30 -23.92 3.46
C GLU A 255 5.62 -22.43 3.49
N ILE A 256 4.62 -21.56 3.74
CA ILE A 256 4.82 -20.10 3.88
C ILE A 256 5.81 -19.80 5.02
N LYS A 257 5.71 -20.48 6.16
CA LYS A 257 6.64 -20.33 7.28
C LYS A 257 8.07 -20.74 6.92
N LYS A 258 8.23 -21.83 6.16
CA LYS A 258 9.55 -22.27 5.66
C LYS A 258 10.14 -21.21 4.73
N ASP A 259 9.35 -20.72 3.77
CA ASP A 259 9.79 -19.70 2.83
C ASP A 259 10.09 -18.37 3.54
N TYR A 260 9.27 -17.98 4.53
CA TYR A 260 9.59 -16.82 5.36
C TYR A 260 10.96 -16.95 6.05
N ASN A 261 11.32 -18.14 6.54
CA ASN A 261 12.63 -18.34 7.17
C ASN A 261 13.80 -18.16 6.18
N ILE A 262 13.58 -18.38 4.89
CA ILE A 262 14.56 -18.11 3.82
C ILE A 262 14.70 -16.61 3.59
N TYR A 263 13.57 -15.88 3.51
CA TYR A 263 13.55 -14.47 3.10
C TYR A 263 13.65 -13.46 4.25
N LYS A 264 13.44 -13.86 5.51
CA LYS A 264 13.30 -12.93 6.67
C LYS A 264 14.48 -11.99 6.90
N ASN A 265 15.66 -12.36 6.41
CA ASN A 265 16.88 -11.56 6.55
C ASN A 265 17.38 -11.00 5.20
N ASN A 266 16.63 -11.15 4.14
CA ASN A 266 16.96 -10.59 2.82
C ASN A 266 16.35 -9.20 2.66
N PRO A 267 17.15 -8.11 2.64
CA PRO A 267 16.66 -6.73 2.61
C PRO A 267 16.19 -6.27 1.22
N GLN A 268 16.34 -7.10 0.23
CA GLN A 268 15.88 -6.80 -1.13
C GLN A 268 14.38 -6.55 -1.16
#